data_03e9c9fa34862797f5047caf230e7535
#
_entry.id   03e9c9fa34862797f5047caf230e7535
#
_cell.length_a   1.000
_cell.length_b   1.000
_cell.length_c   1.000
_cell.angle_alpha   90.00
_cell.angle_beta   90.00
_cell.angle_gamma   90.00
#
_symmetry.space_group_name_H-M   'P 1'
#
loop_
_entity.id
_entity.type
_entity.pdbx_description
1 polymer ?
#
loop_
_entity_poly.entity_id
_entity_poly.type
_entity_poly.pdbx_seq_one_letter_code
_entity_poly.pdbx_strand_id
1 'polypeptide(L)'
;MRLSRLVWRNVTGNAFRSGAVFLCAALVAGLVLTATFVVQGAEAGLRDNLERLGADMLVLPWGTMTDKIGGVRLMSAAIDRWMPRANLARLAAIEGVAQVSPQWYLATLKGPEYSVRPEAYLVAYDPATDVVLRPWLVEALPEGVSAGQVVVGADIRVPPDGEPLTLFGSDLEVAGRLTATATSIDQTIFVTFQAAEEMVARSRERGDGLLKAMPGSISAIMLKAELDADPHEVAIRILEQVPGVVPLETPDLFQAERRQMAGVLRTLLTMLGVIWGLTVVFV
;
A
#
# COMPACT_ATOMS: atom_id res chain seq x y z
N MET A 1 19.43 -52.34 -29.78
CA MET A 1 19.55 -50.92 -30.24
C MET A 1 19.33 -50.02 -29.04
N ARG A 2 20.26 -49.11 -28.71
CA ARG A 2 20.10 -48.21 -27.53
C ARG A 2 19.16 -47.07 -27.89
N LEU A 3 18.09 -46.87 -27.13
CA LEU A 3 17.09 -45.81 -27.28
C LEU A 3 17.74 -44.43 -27.51
N SER A 4 18.85 -44.17 -26.85
CA SER A 4 19.63 -42.94 -26.99
C SER A 4 20.15 -42.67 -28.42
N ARG A 5 20.52 -43.70 -29.17
CA ARG A 5 20.97 -43.56 -30.57
C ARG A 5 19.82 -43.23 -31.51
N LEU A 6 18.63 -43.75 -31.27
CA LEU A 6 17.41 -43.43 -32.05
C LEU A 6 16.98 -41.97 -31.82
N VAL A 7 16.97 -41.53 -30.56
CA VAL A 7 16.64 -40.15 -30.21
C VAL A 7 17.63 -39.18 -30.85
N TRP A 8 18.94 -39.45 -30.74
CA TRP A 8 19.97 -38.60 -31.33
C TRP A 8 19.85 -38.49 -32.85
N ARG A 9 19.58 -39.62 -33.54
CA ARG A 9 19.44 -39.63 -34.97
C ARG A 9 18.16 -38.92 -35.46
N ASN A 10 17.08 -38.90 -34.65
CA ASN A 10 15.85 -38.19 -34.95
C ASN A 10 16.02 -36.67 -34.76
N VAL A 11 16.73 -36.26 -33.70
CA VAL A 11 17.03 -34.85 -33.40
C VAL A 11 17.93 -34.24 -34.46
N THR A 12 18.98 -34.96 -34.89
CA THR A 12 19.92 -34.47 -35.93
C THR A 12 19.36 -34.56 -37.35
N GLY A 13 18.45 -35.48 -37.62
CA GLY A 13 17.83 -35.67 -38.94
C GLY A 13 16.82 -34.55 -39.31
N ASN A 14 16.25 -33.90 -38.30
CA ASN A 14 15.30 -32.77 -38.46
C ASN A 14 15.75 -31.56 -37.62
N ALA A 15 16.98 -31.09 -37.84
CA ALA A 15 17.62 -30.07 -37.02
C ALA A 15 16.81 -28.77 -36.89
N PHE A 16 16.14 -28.30 -37.93
CA PHE A 16 15.30 -27.11 -37.90
C PHE A 16 14.10 -27.29 -36.96
N ARG A 17 13.38 -28.41 -37.08
CA ARG A 17 12.22 -28.73 -36.24
C ARG A 17 12.61 -28.89 -34.77
N SER A 18 13.68 -29.63 -34.52
CA SER A 18 14.20 -29.84 -33.17
C SER A 18 14.73 -28.54 -32.54
N GLY A 19 15.36 -27.67 -33.34
CA GLY A 19 15.81 -26.36 -32.94
C GLY A 19 14.64 -25.41 -32.56
N ALA A 20 13.58 -25.42 -33.37
CA ALA A 20 12.37 -24.64 -33.10
C ALA A 20 11.69 -25.07 -31.79
N VAL A 21 11.51 -26.38 -31.59
CA VAL A 21 10.94 -26.91 -30.32
C VAL A 21 11.81 -26.56 -29.13
N PHE A 22 13.12 -26.70 -29.26
CA PHE A 22 14.07 -26.33 -28.16
C PHE A 22 14.00 -24.83 -27.85
N LEU A 23 13.96 -23.97 -28.86
CA LEU A 23 13.85 -22.53 -28.68
C LEU A 23 12.55 -22.15 -27.98
N CYS A 24 11.42 -22.72 -28.42
CA CYS A 24 10.12 -22.50 -27.78
C CYS A 24 10.13 -22.98 -26.31
N ALA A 25 10.67 -24.16 -26.04
CA ALA A 25 10.78 -24.68 -24.67
C ALA A 25 11.67 -23.79 -23.79
N ALA A 26 12.79 -23.30 -24.32
CA ALA A 26 13.71 -22.42 -23.62
C ALA A 26 13.05 -21.05 -23.32
N LEU A 27 12.31 -20.48 -24.27
CA LEU A 27 11.57 -19.23 -24.06
C LEU A 27 10.48 -19.40 -23.01
N VAL A 28 9.71 -20.49 -23.05
CA VAL A 28 8.70 -20.80 -22.04
C VAL A 28 9.33 -20.94 -20.65
N ALA A 29 10.39 -21.72 -20.54
CA ALA A 29 11.11 -21.92 -19.28
C ALA A 29 11.68 -20.60 -18.75
N GLY A 30 12.27 -19.78 -19.61
CA GLY A 30 12.80 -18.46 -19.27
C GLY A 30 11.72 -17.50 -18.76
N LEU A 31 10.56 -17.48 -19.42
CA LEU A 31 9.42 -16.66 -18.99
C LEU A 31 8.85 -17.11 -17.64
N VAL A 32 8.68 -18.41 -17.44
CA VAL A 32 8.23 -18.98 -16.15
C VAL A 32 9.22 -18.63 -15.03
N LEU A 33 10.50 -18.80 -15.29
CA LEU A 33 11.55 -18.48 -14.31
C LEU A 33 11.55 -17.00 -13.96
N THR A 34 11.50 -16.12 -14.97
CA THR A 34 11.43 -14.66 -14.77
C THR A 34 10.20 -14.26 -13.98
N ALA A 35 9.02 -14.78 -14.34
CA ALA A 35 7.78 -14.50 -13.62
C ALA A 35 7.85 -14.97 -12.16
N THR A 36 8.44 -16.12 -11.91
CA THR A 36 8.64 -16.65 -10.54
C THR A 36 9.57 -15.75 -9.73
N PHE A 37 10.69 -15.31 -10.30
CA PHE A 37 11.60 -14.39 -9.60
C PHE A 37 10.98 -13.04 -9.33
N VAL A 38 10.21 -12.49 -10.28
CA VAL A 38 9.50 -11.21 -10.07
C VAL A 38 8.49 -11.33 -8.93
N VAL A 39 7.71 -12.41 -8.88
CA VAL A 39 6.73 -12.63 -7.80
C VAL A 39 7.43 -12.84 -6.45
N GLN A 40 8.46 -13.69 -6.40
CA GLN A 40 9.20 -13.91 -5.15
C GLN A 40 9.92 -12.65 -4.67
N GLY A 41 10.51 -11.88 -5.58
CA GLY A 41 11.15 -10.60 -5.24
C GLY A 41 10.15 -9.58 -4.72
N ALA A 42 8.96 -9.51 -5.34
CA ALA A 42 7.89 -8.64 -4.87
C ALA A 42 7.35 -9.10 -3.49
N GLU A 43 7.16 -10.40 -3.28
CA GLU A 43 6.75 -10.96 -1.98
C GLU A 43 7.78 -10.71 -0.88
N ALA A 44 9.07 -10.88 -1.16
CA ALA A 44 10.14 -10.62 -0.21
C ALA A 44 10.23 -9.12 0.13
N GLY A 45 10.22 -8.24 -0.87
CA GLY A 45 10.24 -6.80 -0.65
C GLY A 45 9.01 -6.31 0.13
N LEU A 46 7.85 -6.90 -0.14
CA LEU A 46 6.63 -6.60 0.60
C LEU A 46 6.72 -7.05 2.05
N ARG A 47 7.26 -8.24 2.31
CA ARG A 47 7.46 -8.77 3.66
C ARG A 47 8.41 -7.91 4.49
N ASP A 48 9.56 -7.52 3.93
CA ASP A 48 10.53 -6.65 4.59
C ASP A 48 9.91 -5.28 4.92
N ASN A 49 9.08 -4.76 4.01
CA ASN A 49 8.36 -3.51 4.22
C ASN A 49 7.29 -3.64 5.31
N LEU A 50 6.66 -4.81 5.45
CA LEU A 50 5.68 -5.10 6.49
C LEU A 50 6.27 -5.14 7.90
N GLU A 51 7.42 -5.79 8.04
CA GLU A 51 8.14 -5.86 9.31
C GLU A 51 8.58 -4.47 9.80
N ARG A 52 8.69 -3.51 8.87
CA ARG A 52 8.96 -2.09 9.18
C ARG A 52 7.71 -1.26 9.44
N LEU A 53 6.52 -1.75 9.04
CA LEU A 53 5.27 -1.10 9.40
C LEU A 53 5.06 -1.30 10.90
N GLY A 54 5.14 -0.23 11.64
CA GLY A 54 4.99 -0.25 13.09
C GLY A 54 3.56 -0.55 13.58
N ALA A 55 2.62 -0.92 12.68
CA ALA A 55 1.24 -1.22 12.99
C ALA A 55 0.89 -2.68 12.64
N ASP A 56 0.24 -3.38 13.55
CA ASP A 56 -0.19 -4.77 13.39
C ASP A 56 -1.59 -4.87 12.78
N MET A 57 -2.39 -3.82 12.94
CA MET A 57 -3.77 -3.75 12.46
C MET A 57 -4.12 -2.36 11.93
N LEU A 58 -5.05 -2.35 10.97
CA LEU A 58 -5.74 -1.17 10.48
C LEU A 58 -7.22 -1.25 10.86
N VAL A 59 -7.71 -0.29 11.63
CA VAL A 59 -9.12 -0.23 12.01
C VAL A 59 -9.84 0.80 11.16
N LEU A 60 -10.88 0.37 10.45
CA LEU A 60 -11.66 1.15 9.51
C LEU A 60 -13.13 1.30 9.97
N PRO A 61 -13.85 2.33 9.51
CA PRO A 61 -15.29 2.42 9.69
C PRO A 61 -16.01 1.25 9.02
N TRP A 62 -17.07 0.74 9.67
CA TRP A 62 -17.91 -0.31 9.10
C TRP A 62 -18.49 0.10 7.73
N GLY A 63 -18.54 -0.86 6.81
CA GLY A 63 -19.02 -0.63 5.44
C GLY A 63 -18.02 0.11 4.54
N THR A 64 -16.78 0.31 4.98
CA THR A 64 -15.68 0.62 4.06
C THR A 64 -15.52 -0.58 3.13
N MET A 65 -15.65 -0.35 1.81
CA MET A 65 -15.59 -1.44 0.84
C MET A 65 -14.15 -1.95 0.69
N THR A 66 -13.82 -2.99 1.41
CA THR A 66 -12.50 -3.63 1.37
C THR A 66 -12.16 -4.22 -0.01
N ASP A 67 -13.16 -4.56 -0.83
CA ASP A 67 -12.95 -5.08 -2.18
C ASP A 67 -12.30 -4.07 -3.16
N LYS A 68 -12.49 -2.77 -2.90
CA LYS A 68 -11.85 -1.69 -3.69
C LYS A 68 -10.49 -1.29 -3.14
N ILE A 69 -10.18 -1.75 -1.96
CA ILE A 69 -8.97 -1.42 -1.25
C ILE A 69 -8.06 -2.64 -1.40
N GLY A 70 -7.39 -2.77 -2.54
CA GLY A 70 -6.29 -3.73 -2.69
C GLY A 70 -5.23 -3.45 -1.63
N GLY A 71 -4.75 -4.48 -0.93
CA GLY A 71 -3.99 -4.45 0.31
C GLY A 71 -3.01 -3.29 0.53
N VAL A 72 -2.23 -2.92 -0.50
CA VAL A 72 -1.21 -1.85 -0.41
C VAL A 72 -1.81 -0.44 -0.49
N ARG A 73 -3.01 -0.27 -1.03
CA ARG A 73 -3.70 1.04 -1.09
C ARG A 73 -4.33 1.46 0.24
N LEU A 74 -4.40 0.57 1.21
CA LEU A 74 -5.11 0.78 2.46
C LEU A 74 -4.47 1.82 3.38
N MET A 75 -3.18 2.02 3.30
CA MET A 75 -2.47 2.89 4.25
C MET A 75 -2.63 4.38 3.95
N SER A 76 -3.21 4.74 2.80
CA SER A 76 -3.43 6.13 2.40
C SER A 76 -4.50 6.24 1.31
N ALA A 77 -5.36 5.22 1.15
CA ALA A 77 -6.39 5.25 0.11
C ALA A 77 -7.47 6.30 0.42
N ALA A 78 -8.16 6.72 -0.63
CA ALA A 78 -9.36 7.55 -0.53
C ALA A 78 -10.45 6.84 0.27
N ILE A 79 -10.40 6.99 1.59
CA ILE A 79 -11.42 6.50 2.50
C ILE A 79 -12.51 7.57 2.57
N ASP A 80 -13.64 7.31 1.95
CA ASP A 80 -14.81 8.20 1.88
C ASP A 80 -15.77 8.03 3.06
N ARG A 81 -15.35 7.27 4.07
CA ARG A 81 -16.10 7.05 5.31
C ARG A 81 -15.29 7.51 6.51
N TRP A 82 -16.02 7.96 7.52
CA TRP A 82 -15.42 8.49 8.74
C TRP A 82 -16.03 7.82 9.96
N MET A 83 -15.25 7.76 11.02
CA MET A 83 -15.69 7.34 12.34
C MET A 83 -15.41 8.47 13.36
N PRO A 84 -16.14 8.52 14.48
CA PRO A 84 -15.87 9.48 15.54
C PRO A 84 -14.45 9.33 16.09
N ARG A 85 -13.75 10.46 16.29
CA ARG A 85 -12.42 10.47 16.94
C ARG A 85 -12.45 9.87 18.36
N ALA A 86 -13.62 9.87 19.03
CA ALA A 86 -13.83 9.23 20.32
C ALA A 86 -13.51 7.71 20.32
N ASN A 87 -13.52 7.05 19.18
CA ASN A 87 -13.13 5.65 19.06
C ASN A 87 -11.66 5.40 19.40
N LEU A 88 -10.78 6.44 19.31
CA LEU A 88 -9.38 6.31 19.75
C LEU A 88 -9.27 5.91 21.22
N ALA A 89 -10.00 6.62 22.09
CA ALA A 89 -9.96 6.32 23.53
C ALA A 89 -10.54 4.93 23.84
N ARG A 90 -11.56 4.50 23.10
CA ARG A 90 -12.15 3.17 23.24
C ARG A 90 -11.19 2.08 22.82
N LEU A 91 -10.53 2.24 21.69
CA LEU A 91 -9.56 1.27 21.17
C LEU A 91 -8.31 1.21 22.05
N ALA A 92 -7.83 2.35 22.53
CA ALA A 92 -6.68 2.41 23.45
C ALA A 92 -6.94 1.75 24.82
N ALA A 93 -8.21 1.56 25.21
CA ALA A 93 -8.59 0.91 26.45
C ALA A 93 -8.77 -0.62 26.31
N ILE A 94 -8.65 -1.17 25.09
CA ILE A 94 -8.78 -2.62 24.87
C ILE A 94 -7.51 -3.32 25.32
N GLU A 95 -7.68 -4.40 26.06
CA GLU A 95 -6.58 -5.25 26.53
C GLU A 95 -5.80 -5.84 25.33
N GLY A 96 -4.48 -5.72 25.38
CA GLY A 96 -3.56 -6.14 24.31
C GLY A 96 -3.29 -5.06 23.25
N VAL A 97 -3.82 -3.84 23.42
CA VAL A 97 -3.51 -2.69 22.55
C VAL A 97 -2.39 -1.85 23.18
N ALA A 98 -1.24 -1.83 22.54
CA ALA A 98 -0.10 -1.01 22.99
C ALA A 98 -0.22 0.45 22.56
N GLN A 99 -0.65 0.70 21.32
CA GLN A 99 -0.71 2.05 20.76
C GLN A 99 -1.74 2.17 19.66
N VAL A 100 -2.37 3.34 19.55
CA VAL A 100 -3.30 3.72 18.48
C VAL A 100 -2.83 5.02 17.84
N SER A 101 -2.83 5.08 16.52
CA SER A 101 -2.44 6.26 15.74
C SER A 101 -3.54 6.59 14.73
N PRO A 102 -4.19 7.76 14.86
CA PRO A 102 -5.26 8.15 13.96
C PRO A 102 -4.73 8.63 12.62
N GLN A 103 -5.51 8.35 11.57
CA GLN A 103 -5.33 8.95 10.25
C GLN A 103 -6.65 9.54 9.75
N TRP A 104 -6.56 10.69 9.11
CA TRP A 104 -7.71 11.37 8.55
C TRP A 104 -7.44 11.70 7.08
N TYR A 105 -8.05 10.94 6.19
CA TYR A 105 -8.00 11.21 4.77
C TYR A 105 -8.81 12.47 4.44
N LEU A 106 -8.18 13.40 3.74
CA LEU A 106 -8.75 14.70 3.40
C LEU A 106 -9.15 14.79 1.92
N ALA A 107 -8.24 14.44 1.03
CA ALA A 107 -8.45 14.56 -0.41
C ALA A 107 -7.53 13.66 -1.25
N THR A 108 -7.99 13.38 -2.48
CA THR A 108 -7.12 12.92 -3.57
C THR A 108 -6.76 14.12 -4.45
N LEU A 109 -5.47 14.35 -4.61
CA LEU A 109 -4.90 15.37 -5.48
C LEU A 109 -4.62 14.74 -6.85
N LYS A 110 -5.06 15.38 -7.92
CA LYS A 110 -4.84 14.93 -9.29
C LYS A 110 -4.02 15.95 -10.03
N GLY A 111 -3.00 15.48 -10.72
CA GLY A 111 -2.16 16.33 -11.54
C GLY A 111 -0.68 15.98 -11.38
N PRO A 112 0.09 16.20 -12.45
CA PRO A 112 1.52 15.91 -12.44
C PRO A 112 2.33 16.84 -11.53
N GLU A 113 1.75 17.94 -11.06
CA GLU A 113 2.36 18.89 -10.13
C GLU A 113 2.55 18.30 -8.72
N TYR A 114 1.71 17.35 -8.31
CA TYR A 114 1.74 16.78 -6.96
C TYR A 114 2.59 15.51 -6.87
N SER A 115 2.55 14.66 -7.88
CA SER A 115 3.21 13.35 -7.81
C SER A 115 3.73 12.91 -9.17
N VAL A 116 4.69 11.99 -9.17
CA VAL A 116 5.10 11.24 -10.38
C VAL A 116 4.04 10.21 -10.79
N ARG A 117 3.11 9.89 -9.90
CA ARG A 117 1.94 9.04 -10.14
C ARG A 117 0.72 9.88 -10.50
N PRO A 118 -0.33 9.28 -11.10
CA PRO A 118 -1.54 10.00 -11.50
C PRO A 118 -2.31 10.68 -10.36
N GLU A 119 -2.16 10.16 -9.15
CA GLU A 119 -2.88 10.61 -7.95
C GLU A 119 -1.90 10.75 -6.79
N ALA A 120 -2.14 11.73 -5.92
CA ALA A 120 -1.54 11.88 -4.62
C ALA A 120 -2.63 11.96 -3.56
N TYR A 121 -2.32 11.59 -2.33
CA TYR A 121 -3.26 11.60 -1.22
C TYR A 121 -2.84 12.62 -0.18
N LEU A 122 -3.82 13.33 0.38
CA LEU A 122 -3.61 14.23 1.52
C LEU A 122 -4.21 13.58 2.76
N VAL A 123 -3.36 13.29 3.74
CA VAL A 123 -3.73 12.57 4.96
C VAL A 123 -3.22 13.32 6.17
N ALA A 124 -4.10 13.55 7.15
CA ALA A 124 -3.66 14.03 8.45
C ALA A 124 -3.28 12.87 9.36
N TYR A 125 -2.22 13.07 10.14
CA TYR A 125 -1.71 12.12 11.12
C TYR A 125 -1.32 12.84 12.42
N ASP A 126 -1.14 12.08 13.48
CA ASP A 126 -0.66 12.60 14.75
C ASP A 126 0.82 12.23 14.94
N PRO A 127 1.75 13.20 14.86
CA PRO A 127 3.17 12.93 15.02
C PRO A 127 3.55 12.32 16.39
N ALA A 128 2.75 12.58 17.43
CA ALA A 128 3.02 12.06 18.77
C ALA A 128 2.74 10.55 18.89
N THR A 129 1.71 10.08 18.20
CA THR A 129 1.29 8.67 18.22
C THR A 129 1.65 7.91 16.96
N ASP A 130 2.37 8.54 16.02
CA ASP A 130 2.73 7.90 14.75
C ASP A 130 3.64 6.68 14.97
N VAL A 131 3.23 5.57 14.39
CA VAL A 131 3.98 4.31 14.35
C VAL A 131 4.37 3.91 12.92
N VAL A 132 3.83 4.61 11.93
CA VAL A 132 3.92 4.22 10.51
C VAL A 132 5.02 4.99 9.78
N LEU A 133 5.13 6.30 9.96
CA LEU A 133 6.01 7.14 9.15
C LEU A 133 7.45 7.17 9.67
N ARG A 134 7.62 7.13 10.99
CA ARG A 134 8.95 7.23 11.64
C ARG A 134 9.99 6.26 11.07
N PRO A 135 9.69 4.97 10.83
CA PRO A 135 10.67 4.01 10.30
C PRO A 135 11.16 4.32 8.88
N TRP A 136 10.41 5.16 8.14
CA TRP A 136 10.64 5.46 6.73
C TRP A 136 11.19 6.86 6.48
N LEU A 137 11.32 7.69 7.49
CA LEU A 137 11.92 9.01 7.35
C LEU A 137 13.38 8.90 6.87
N VAL A 138 13.74 9.66 5.84
CA VAL A 138 15.13 9.76 5.35
C VAL A 138 16.02 10.34 6.43
N GLU A 139 15.52 11.38 7.11
CA GLU A 139 16.17 12.02 8.24
C GLU A 139 15.21 12.03 9.45
N ALA A 140 15.75 11.74 10.61
CA ALA A 140 14.95 11.80 11.82
C ALA A 140 14.50 13.24 12.11
N LEU A 141 13.25 13.41 12.51
CA LEU A 141 12.67 14.69 12.90
C LEU A 141 12.56 14.76 14.43
N PRO A 142 13.62 15.13 15.15
CA PRO A 142 13.65 15.08 16.63
C PRO A 142 12.67 16.07 17.27
N GLU A 143 12.40 17.19 16.61
CA GLU A 143 11.43 18.20 17.08
C GLU A 143 9.99 17.90 16.66
N GLY A 144 9.78 16.82 15.89
CA GLY A 144 8.47 16.49 15.33
C GLY A 144 8.11 17.35 14.12
N VAL A 145 6.81 17.43 13.83
CA VAL A 145 6.25 18.16 12.69
C VAL A 145 5.22 19.16 13.21
N SER A 146 5.38 20.44 12.87
CA SER A 146 4.46 21.52 13.25
C SER A 146 3.28 21.66 12.27
N ALA A 147 2.28 22.47 12.60
CA ALA A 147 1.11 22.71 11.76
C ALA A 147 1.44 23.36 10.40
N GLY A 148 2.54 24.09 10.30
CA GLY A 148 3.01 24.69 9.03
C GLY A 148 3.88 23.76 8.20
N GLN A 149 4.06 22.51 8.61
CA GLN A 149 4.99 21.56 8.02
C GLN A 149 4.30 20.28 7.55
N VAL A 150 4.91 19.63 6.55
CA VAL A 150 4.45 18.36 5.98
C VAL A 150 5.57 17.34 5.87
N VAL A 151 5.20 16.07 5.93
CA VAL A 151 6.05 14.95 5.51
C VAL A 151 5.53 14.41 4.19
N VAL A 152 6.44 14.19 3.23
CA VAL A 152 6.06 13.75 1.90
C VAL A 152 6.57 12.37 1.57
N GLY A 153 5.77 11.59 0.87
CA GLY A 153 6.15 10.29 0.32
C GLY A 153 7.19 10.38 -0.78
N ALA A 154 7.80 9.26 -1.12
CA ALA A 154 8.91 9.19 -2.08
C ALA A 154 8.53 9.69 -3.49
N ASP A 155 7.29 9.44 -3.93
CA ASP A 155 6.78 9.80 -5.27
C ASP A 155 6.20 11.23 -5.34
N ILE A 156 6.14 11.96 -4.22
CA ILE A 156 5.63 13.34 -4.18
C ILE A 156 6.65 14.29 -4.77
N ARG A 157 6.17 15.20 -5.60
CA ARG A 157 6.97 16.29 -6.14
C ARG A 157 7.07 17.42 -5.12
N VAL A 158 8.29 17.74 -4.77
CA VAL A 158 8.58 18.84 -3.86
C VAL A 158 8.98 20.06 -4.71
N PRO A 159 8.47 21.27 -4.40
CA PRO A 159 8.93 22.49 -5.03
C PRO A 159 10.45 22.67 -4.90
N PRO A 160 11.08 23.49 -5.76
CA PRO A 160 12.51 23.84 -5.62
C PRO A 160 12.85 24.33 -4.22
N ASP A 161 14.12 24.24 -3.87
CA ASP A 161 14.66 24.53 -2.54
C ASP A 161 14.09 25.83 -1.93
N GLY A 162 13.40 25.68 -0.79
CA GLY A 162 12.85 26.78 0.00
C GLY A 162 11.47 27.29 -0.42
N GLU A 163 10.88 26.78 -1.50
CA GLU A 163 9.51 27.13 -1.84
C GLU A 163 8.52 26.24 -1.05
N PRO A 164 7.46 26.85 -0.46
CA PRO A 164 6.44 26.09 0.24
C PRO A 164 5.56 25.28 -0.73
N LEU A 165 5.10 24.14 -0.28
CA LEU A 165 4.06 23.38 -0.97
C LEU A 165 2.70 24.01 -0.68
N THR A 166 2.09 24.65 -1.68
CA THR A 166 0.77 25.29 -1.51
C THR A 166 -0.35 24.29 -1.73
N LEU A 167 -1.10 23.98 -0.68
CA LEU A 167 -2.26 23.07 -0.71
C LEU A 167 -3.49 23.74 -0.11
N PHE A 168 -4.58 23.79 -0.88
CA PHE A 168 -5.87 24.36 -0.44
C PHE A 168 -5.76 25.76 0.18
N GLY A 169 -4.81 26.59 -0.33
CA GLY A 169 -4.55 27.94 0.16
C GLY A 169 -3.76 27.98 1.48
N SER A 170 -3.04 26.92 1.80
CA SER A 170 -2.06 26.85 2.88
C SER A 170 -0.70 26.63 2.30
N ASP A 171 0.26 27.45 2.70
CA ASP A 171 1.67 27.26 2.36
C ASP A 171 2.32 26.44 3.45
N LEU A 172 2.89 25.30 3.07
CA LEU A 172 3.41 24.29 3.96
C LEU A 172 4.87 23.99 3.62
N GLU A 173 5.72 24.01 4.62
CA GLU A 173 7.12 23.66 4.50
C GLU A 173 7.31 22.15 4.50
N VAL A 174 8.16 21.62 3.62
CA VAL A 174 8.49 20.19 3.62
C VAL A 174 9.54 19.91 4.69
N ALA A 175 9.10 19.39 5.84
CA ALA A 175 9.96 19.06 6.97
C ALA A 175 10.71 17.73 6.77
N GLY A 176 10.13 16.79 6.01
CA GLY A 176 10.74 15.49 5.84
C GLY A 176 10.23 14.75 4.62
N ARG A 177 11.04 13.81 4.15
CA ARG A 177 10.71 12.91 3.04
C ARG A 177 10.85 11.46 3.49
N LEU A 178 9.95 10.61 3.01
CA LEU A 178 10.00 9.18 3.26
C LEU A 178 10.85 8.48 2.20
N THR A 179 11.52 7.42 2.60
CA THR A 179 12.12 6.45 1.68
C THR A 179 11.03 5.68 0.95
N ALA A 180 11.32 5.15 -0.24
CA ALA A 180 10.35 4.38 -1.01
C ALA A 180 9.89 3.13 -0.25
N THR A 181 8.57 3.00 -0.10
CA THR A 181 7.91 1.90 0.61
C THR A 181 7.27 0.90 -0.34
N ALA A 182 7.17 1.22 -1.64
CA ALA A 182 6.38 0.52 -2.66
C ALA A 182 4.89 0.41 -2.30
N THR A 183 4.39 1.30 -1.45
CA THR A 183 2.99 1.38 -1.02
C THR A 183 2.35 2.72 -1.42
N SER A 184 1.09 2.93 -1.09
CA SER A 184 0.42 4.22 -1.29
C SER A 184 0.99 5.36 -0.42
N ILE A 185 1.77 5.04 0.59
CA ILE A 185 2.53 6.01 1.41
C ILE A 185 3.45 6.86 0.51
N ASP A 186 4.04 6.25 -0.53
CA ASP A 186 4.93 6.96 -1.46
C ASP A 186 4.23 8.10 -2.21
N GLN A 187 2.91 8.01 -2.38
CA GLN A 187 2.05 9.00 -3.05
C GLN A 187 1.31 9.90 -2.07
N THR A 188 1.70 9.93 -0.79
CA THR A 188 0.94 10.63 0.24
C THR A 188 1.71 11.84 0.77
N ILE A 189 0.95 12.93 0.98
CA ILE A 189 1.38 14.11 1.71
C ILE A 189 0.74 14.02 3.10
N PHE A 190 1.57 14.01 4.12
CA PHE A 190 1.15 13.91 5.51
C PHE A 190 1.21 15.27 6.19
N VAL A 191 0.07 15.71 6.72
CA VAL A 191 -0.09 16.96 7.49
C VAL A 191 -0.46 16.63 8.93
N THR A 192 -0.25 17.55 9.84
CA THR A 192 -0.74 17.39 11.22
C THR A 192 -2.27 17.54 11.26
N PHE A 193 -2.93 16.99 12.30
CA PHE A 193 -4.37 17.21 12.50
C PHE A 193 -4.73 18.67 12.62
N GLN A 194 -3.87 19.48 13.26
CA GLN A 194 -4.11 20.92 13.37
C GLN A 194 -4.13 21.59 11.99
N ALA A 195 -3.13 21.35 11.15
CA ALA A 195 -3.08 21.88 9.79
C ALA A 195 -4.32 21.44 8.98
N ALA A 196 -4.71 20.18 9.11
CA ALA A 196 -5.89 19.63 8.42
C ALA A 196 -7.18 20.30 8.85
N GLU A 197 -7.40 20.51 10.14
CA GLU A 197 -8.58 21.20 10.68
C GLU A 197 -8.67 22.64 10.17
N GLU A 198 -7.54 23.36 10.12
CA GLU A 198 -7.45 24.70 9.56
C GLU A 198 -7.76 24.72 8.05
N MET A 199 -7.24 23.74 7.28
CA MET A 199 -7.53 23.63 5.85
C MET A 199 -9.01 23.35 5.59
N VAL A 200 -9.61 22.43 6.35
CA VAL A 200 -11.04 22.09 6.24
C VAL A 200 -11.91 23.28 6.62
N ALA A 201 -11.57 24.02 7.68
CA ALA A 201 -12.29 25.23 8.07
C ALA A 201 -12.26 26.28 6.96
N ARG A 202 -11.09 26.59 6.42
CA ARG A 202 -10.91 27.53 5.29
C ARG A 202 -11.64 27.09 4.02
N SER A 203 -11.64 25.81 3.68
CA SER A 203 -12.39 25.30 2.53
C SER A 203 -13.90 25.49 2.70
N ARG A 204 -14.41 25.30 3.92
CA ARG A 204 -15.83 25.55 4.23
C ARG A 204 -16.21 27.02 4.18
N GLU A 205 -15.38 27.91 4.73
CA GLU A 205 -15.59 29.35 4.68
C GLU A 205 -15.64 29.88 3.24
N ARG A 206 -14.79 29.34 2.36
CA ARG A 206 -14.79 29.67 0.94
C ARG A 206 -15.95 29.03 0.18
N GLY A 207 -16.58 28.01 0.73
CA GLY A 207 -17.67 27.29 0.06
C GLY A 207 -17.22 26.52 -1.19
N ASP A 208 -15.91 26.23 -1.32
CA ASP A 208 -15.35 25.60 -2.52
C ASP A 208 -15.63 24.09 -2.59
N GLY A 209 -16.02 23.47 -1.47
CA GLY A 209 -16.38 22.05 -1.39
C GLY A 209 -15.23 21.07 -1.72
N LEU A 210 -14.00 21.57 -1.77
CA LEU A 210 -12.82 20.79 -2.14
C LEU A 210 -12.46 19.75 -1.07
N LEU A 211 -12.58 20.13 0.22
CA LEU A 211 -12.35 19.25 1.35
C LEU A 211 -13.68 18.82 1.96
N LYS A 212 -14.09 17.57 1.73
CA LYS A 212 -15.35 17.00 2.22
C LYS A 212 -15.25 16.39 3.62
N ALA A 213 -14.07 16.36 4.17
CA ALA A 213 -13.78 15.75 5.46
C ALA A 213 -14.60 16.40 6.60
N MET A 214 -15.08 15.59 7.54
CA MET A 214 -15.89 16.04 8.67
C MET A 214 -14.98 16.34 9.88
N PRO A 215 -15.05 17.55 10.47
CA PRO A 215 -14.31 17.86 11.69
C PRO A 215 -14.66 16.91 12.84
N GLY A 216 -13.68 16.58 13.65
CA GLY A 216 -13.85 15.65 14.78
C GLY A 216 -14.00 14.18 14.37
N SER A 217 -13.79 13.88 13.09
CA SER A 217 -13.79 12.51 12.57
C SER A 217 -12.39 12.06 12.15
N ILE A 218 -12.24 10.77 11.95
CA ILE A 218 -11.03 10.11 11.43
C ILE A 218 -11.43 9.05 10.42
N SER A 219 -10.53 8.74 9.50
CA SER A 219 -10.80 7.77 8.44
C SER A 219 -10.28 6.37 8.77
N ALA A 220 -9.20 6.30 9.52
CA ALA A 220 -8.56 5.05 9.91
C ALA A 220 -7.82 5.20 11.23
N ILE A 221 -7.56 4.08 11.89
CA ILE A 221 -6.71 4.01 13.07
C ILE A 221 -5.69 2.90 12.82
N MET A 222 -4.41 3.26 12.88
CA MET A 222 -3.32 2.29 12.92
C MET A 222 -3.15 1.84 14.35
N LEU A 223 -3.13 0.54 14.57
CA LEU A 223 -3.07 -0.05 15.90
C LEU A 223 -1.85 -0.96 16.00
N LYS A 224 -1.13 -0.82 17.08
CA LYS A 224 -0.05 -1.71 17.49
C LYS A 224 -0.51 -2.54 18.68
N ALA A 225 -0.37 -3.86 18.57
CA ALA A 225 -0.64 -4.78 19.68
C ALA A 225 0.54 -4.82 20.67
N GLU A 226 0.29 -5.25 21.89
CA GLU A 226 1.34 -5.58 22.84
C GLU A 226 2.16 -6.79 22.35
N LEU A 227 3.42 -6.86 22.73
CA LEU A 227 4.36 -7.87 22.23
C LEU A 227 3.96 -9.32 22.53
N ASP A 228 3.22 -9.52 23.61
CA ASP A 228 2.72 -10.82 24.07
C ASP A 228 1.24 -11.06 23.75
N ALA A 229 0.57 -10.11 23.11
CA ALA A 229 -0.81 -10.24 22.70
C ALA A 229 -0.91 -10.85 21.28
N ASP A 230 -1.87 -11.76 21.10
CA ASP A 230 -2.22 -12.26 19.77
C ASP A 230 -3.06 -11.18 19.03
N PRO A 231 -2.57 -10.65 17.89
CA PRO A 231 -3.32 -9.66 17.11
C PRO A 231 -4.73 -10.13 16.73
N HIS A 232 -4.92 -11.42 16.48
CA HIS A 232 -6.23 -11.98 16.15
C HIS A 232 -7.22 -11.88 17.32
N GLU A 233 -6.77 -12.18 18.53
CA GLU A 233 -7.63 -12.03 19.73
C GLU A 233 -7.95 -10.56 19.99
N VAL A 234 -6.99 -9.65 19.78
CA VAL A 234 -7.22 -8.20 19.87
C VAL A 234 -8.26 -7.76 18.83
N ALA A 235 -8.19 -8.26 17.59
CA ALA A 235 -9.18 -7.96 16.56
C ALA A 235 -10.59 -8.40 16.96
N ILE A 236 -10.74 -9.59 17.57
CA ILE A 236 -12.03 -10.07 18.07
C ILE A 236 -12.57 -9.15 19.18
N ARG A 237 -11.72 -8.76 20.16
CA ARG A 237 -12.13 -7.83 21.23
C ARG A 237 -12.57 -6.47 20.68
N ILE A 238 -11.90 -5.97 19.64
CA ILE A 238 -12.30 -4.74 18.96
C ILE A 238 -13.70 -4.85 18.37
N LEU A 239 -14.01 -5.95 17.67
CA LEU A 239 -15.32 -6.19 17.07
C LEU A 239 -16.43 -6.27 18.11
N GLU A 240 -16.14 -6.83 19.28
CA GLU A 240 -17.12 -6.99 20.37
C GLU A 240 -17.35 -5.67 21.13
N GLN A 241 -16.30 -4.87 21.36
CA GLN A 241 -16.34 -3.73 22.26
C GLN A 241 -16.55 -2.38 21.57
N VAL A 242 -16.17 -2.27 20.28
CA VAL A 242 -16.27 -1.00 19.52
C VAL A 242 -17.16 -1.19 18.29
N PRO A 243 -18.46 -0.96 18.43
CA PRO A 243 -19.37 -1.11 17.30
C PRO A 243 -19.10 -0.09 16.21
N GLY A 244 -19.30 -0.50 14.97
CA GLY A 244 -19.16 0.37 13.79
C GLY A 244 -17.74 0.49 13.24
N VAL A 245 -16.82 -0.37 13.67
CA VAL A 245 -15.46 -0.47 13.13
C VAL A 245 -15.15 -1.89 12.65
N VAL A 246 -14.16 -2.01 11.78
CA VAL A 246 -13.63 -3.28 11.28
C VAL A 246 -12.12 -3.27 11.45
N PRO A 247 -11.55 -4.12 12.30
CA PRO A 247 -10.12 -4.35 12.35
C PRO A 247 -9.71 -5.22 11.16
N LEU A 248 -8.64 -4.85 10.50
CA LEU A 248 -8.00 -5.59 9.42
C LEU A 248 -6.56 -5.88 9.85
N GLU A 249 -6.25 -7.13 10.02
CA GLU A 249 -4.90 -7.55 10.39
C GLU A 249 -3.94 -7.32 9.22
N THR A 250 -2.73 -6.89 9.52
CA THR A 250 -1.71 -6.60 8.50
C THR A 250 -1.49 -7.77 7.54
N PRO A 251 -1.41 -9.05 7.96
CA PRO A 251 -1.31 -10.18 7.04
C PRO A 251 -2.48 -10.30 6.05
N ASP A 252 -3.70 -9.96 6.46
CA ASP A 252 -4.91 -10.06 5.60
C ASP A 252 -4.94 -8.98 4.52
N LEU A 253 -4.36 -7.80 4.79
CA LEU A 253 -4.20 -6.73 3.82
C LEU A 253 -3.42 -7.19 2.59
N PHE A 254 -2.48 -8.09 2.77
CA PHE A 254 -1.58 -8.61 1.73
C PHE A 254 -2.07 -9.89 1.08
N GLN A 255 -2.93 -10.64 1.72
CA GLN A 255 -3.55 -11.82 1.09
C GLN A 255 -4.38 -11.44 -0.14
N ALA A 256 -5.06 -10.28 -0.11
CA ALA A 256 -5.81 -9.78 -1.26
C ALA A 256 -4.89 -9.49 -2.45
N GLU A 257 -3.75 -8.86 -2.20
CA GLU A 257 -2.75 -8.54 -3.24
C GLU A 257 -2.06 -9.79 -3.78
N ARG A 258 -1.69 -10.73 -2.91
CA ARG A 258 -1.16 -12.04 -3.31
C ARG A 258 -2.13 -12.80 -4.20
N ARG A 259 -3.44 -12.78 -3.90
CA ARG A 259 -4.47 -13.42 -4.74
C ARG A 259 -4.56 -12.76 -6.11
N GLN A 260 -4.47 -11.44 -6.19
CA GLN A 260 -4.49 -10.71 -7.45
C GLN A 260 -3.24 -11.02 -8.29
N MET A 261 -2.04 -11.00 -7.69
CA MET A 261 -0.78 -11.38 -8.36
C MET A 261 -0.80 -12.85 -8.82
N ALA A 262 -1.29 -13.75 -7.98
CA ALA A 262 -1.45 -15.15 -8.32
C ALA A 262 -2.43 -15.36 -9.49
N GLY A 263 -3.50 -14.54 -9.57
CA GLY A 263 -4.45 -14.53 -10.69
C GLY A 263 -3.78 -14.14 -12.01
N VAL A 264 -3.00 -13.07 -12.01
CA VAL A 264 -2.24 -12.62 -13.19
C VAL A 264 -1.22 -13.68 -13.62
N LEU A 265 -0.46 -14.22 -12.67
CA LEU A 265 0.52 -15.27 -12.94
C LEU A 265 -0.14 -16.53 -13.54
N ARG A 266 -1.28 -16.96 -12.97
CA ARG A 266 -2.05 -18.10 -13.49
C ARG A 266 -2.53 -17.86 -14.92
N THR A 267 -3.00 -16.66 -15.23
CA THR A 267 -3.44 -16.29 -16.58
C THR A 267 -2.27 -16.33 -17.57
N LEU A 268 -1.11 -15.77 -17.19
CA LEU A 268 0.10 -15.82 -18.01
C LEU A 268 0.58 -17.26 -18.24
N LEU A 269 0.61 -18.10 -17.21
CA LEU A 269 0.98 -19.51 -17.32
C LEU A 269 0.00 -20.29 -18.19
N THR A 270 -1.29 -19.99 -18.12
CA THR A 270 -2.30 -20.63 -18.97
C THR A 270 -2.12 -20.24 -20.44
N MET A 271 -1.92 -18.96 -20.74
CA MET A 271 -1.63 -18.49 -22.11
C MET A 271 -0.36 -19.13 -22.65
N LEU A 272 0.68 -19.22 -21.84
CA LEU A 272 1.95 -19.84 -22.21
C LEU A 272 1.78 -21.33 -22.49
N GLY A 273 0.98 -22.03 -21.69
CA GLY A 273 0.64 -23.45 -21.89
C GLY A 273 -0.13 -23.70 -23.19
N VAL A 274 -1.04 -22.81 -23.53
CA VAL A 274 -1.78 -22.86 -24.81
C VAL A 274 -0.83 -22.64 -25.99
N ILE A 275 0.04 -21.63 -25.95
CA ILE A 275 1.03 -21.35 -26.98
C ILE A 275 1.96 -22.55 -27.17
N TRP A 276 2.44 -23.13 -26.07
CA TRP A 276 3.30 -24.31 -26.09
C TRP A 276 2.56 -25.52 -26.71
N GLY A 277 1.32 -25.77 -26.27
CA GLY A 277 0.49 -26.86 -26.80
C GLY A 277 0.24 -26.71 -28.30
N LEU A 278 -0.07 -25.52 -28.81
CA LEU A 278 -0.21 -25.22 -30.24
C LEU A 278 1.10 -25.48 -30.99
N THR A 279 2.24 -25.03 -30.42
CA THR A 279 3.56 -25.26 -31.05
C THR A 279 3.85 -26.75 -31.18
N VAL A 280 3.54 -27.57 -30.17
CA VAL A 280 3.73 -29.04 -30.25
C VAL A 280 2.84 -29.68 -31.27
N VAL A 281 1.61 -29.19 -31.51
CA VAL A 281 0.68 -29.74 -32.49
C VAL A 281 1.09 -29.37 -33.91
N PHE A 282 1.64 -28.17 -34.16
CA PHE A 282 2.02 -27.70 -35.49
C PHE A 282 3.45 -28.03 -35.91
N VAL A 283 4.27 -28.51 -34.99
CA VAL A 283 5.63 -28.96 -35.26
C VAL A 283 5.70 -30.48 -35.30
#